data_bbc7d5296b3e26702c4ce1a5a2e6958f
#
_entry.id   bbc7d5296b3e26702c4ce1a5a2e6958f
#
_cell.length_a   1.000
_cell.length_b   1.000
_cell.length_c   1.000
_cell.angle_alpha   90.00
_cell.angle_beta   90.00
_cell.angle_gamma   90.00
#
_symmetry.space_group_name_H-M   'P 1'
#
loop_
_entity.id
_entity.type
_entity.pdbx_description
1 polymer ?
#
loop_
_entity_poly.entity_id
_entity_poly.type
_entity_poly.pdbx_seq_one_letter_code
_entity_poly.pdbx_strand_id
1 'polypeptide(L)'
;MELFVLEGEIFVTSSNTLGQLIHTYRKKCGKSISDIKKETNISENVLRRLENDLTNHPKLETIEKVAKSLVIPYTEIAEKVVPIQRNQECVREILIRVLPEASKKLLTEVVHQYVTLGHDIRVGLIEVLNIARSAKNIDNAEKLYSVLGKNAMNYQENDIMAAAMFEEYLIARDKDLSNSYYLGKRLIEVAHFLTEENRVITYYKVGVHARIIKKHHESNEYLKNIIDNPRSKNKQFQEKAYHAYYNNLITLEKLDEAEFYLEEYAKIFNRYDSAYYRIDKAIIFSRRNQIVLAISLLEKYLEDYENHHNTIFVICELMQLYIKTNKIYDAREMYRFEATFDKILERNNLRGPFNKLYYGLYLRIKGRVEFLLGEVKESVKLLLESMQTFAELGLRQEFLESMKLLYGFNTSQMIGLQAPGKSIMDTNVQLRISELLHVITNKEEKGYMG
;
A
#
# COMPACT_ATOMS: atom_id res chain seq x y z
N MET A 1 25.21 1.96 -18.49
CA MET A 1 26.23 2.20 -19.53
C MET A 1 25.70 1.56 -20.80
N GLU A 2 24.94 2.31 -21.60
CA GLU A 2 24.40 1.85 -22.88
C GLU A 2 25.33 2.29 -24.00
N LEU A 3 25.77 1.33 -24.77
CA LEU A 3 26.61 1.54 -25.98
C LEU A 3 25.69 1.67 -27.19
N PHE A 4 25.62 2.85 -27.80
CA PHE A 4 25.00 3.04 -29.10
C PHE A 4 26.09 3.23 -30.15
N VAL A 5 26.06 2.41 -31.18
CA VAL A 5 26.94 2.52 -32.36
C VAL A 5 26.13 3.11 -33.50
N LEU A 6 26.45 4.32 -33.93
CA LEU A 6 26.05 4.90 -35.20
C LEU A 6 27.32 5.35 -35.96
N GLU A 7 27.51 4.79 -37.15
CA GLU A 7 28.61 5.11 -38.10
C GLU A 7 30.06 5.00 -37.54
N GLY A 8 30.36 3.91 -36.81
CA GLY A 8 31.77 3.55 -36.52
C GLY A 8 32.44 4.32 -35.38
N GLU A 9 31.74 5.21 -34.68
CA GLU A 9 32.25 5.87 -33.47
C GLU A 9 31.50 5.40 -32.22
N ILE A 10 32.26 4.95 -31.21
CA ILE A 10 31.72 4.54 -29.90
C ILE A 10 31.52 5.81 -29.06
N PHE A 11 30.28 6.29 -28.97
CA PHE A 11 29.97 7.38 -28.05
C PHE A 11 29.68 6.81 -26.64
N VAL A 12 30.65 6.94 -25.75
CA VAL A 12 30.43 6.74 -24.30
C VAL A 12 29.73 8.00 -23.80
N THR A 13 28.40 7.96 -23.66
CA THR A 13 27.59 9.08 -23.18
C THR A 13 27.52 9.12 -21.66
N SER A 14 28.61 9.45 -20.99
CA SER A 14 28.53 10.09 -19.68
C SER A 14 29.02 11.54 -19.83
N SER A 15 28.15 12.43 -20.25
CA SER A 15 28.42 13.85 -20.16
C SER A 15 28.55 14.24 -18.70
N ASN A 16 29.76 14.60 -18.26
CA ASN A 16 30.02 14.90 -16.83
C ASN A 16 29.52 16.31 -16.43
N THR A 17 29.33 17.21 -17.39
CA THR A 17 28.95 18.61 -17.15
C THR A 17 27.70 19.03 -17.93
N LEU A 18 27.08 20.16 -17.50
CA LEU A 18 25.95 20.76 -18.21
C LEU A 18 26.30 21.17 -19.65
N GLY A 19 27.48 21.75 -19.87
CA GLY A 19 27.92 22.16 -21.19
C GLY A 19 28.09 20.96 -22.12
N GLN A 20 28.71 19.88 -21.64
CA GLN A 20 28.86 18.64 -22.42
C GLN A 20 27.51 18.01 -22.77
N LEU A 21 26.53 18.05 -21.83
CA LEU A 21 25.17 17.58 -22.09
C LEU A 21 24.53 18.38 -23.24
N ILE A 22 24.55 19.71 -23.16
CA ILE A 22 24.02 20.62 -24.17
C ILE A 22 24.70 20.37 -25.52
N HIS A 23 26.03 20.27 -25.53
CA HIS A 23 26.81 20.00 -26.76
C HIS A 23 26.38 18.68 -27.41
N THR A 24 26.28 17.62 -26.61
CA THR A 24 25.90 16.28 -27.10
C THR A 24 24.52 16.28 -27.74
N TYR A 25 23.53 16.88 -27.07
CA TYR A 25 22.16 16.96 -27.60
C TYR A 25 22.06 17.86 -28.81
N ARG A 26 22.80 18.99 -28.83
CA ARG A 26 22.84 19.86 -29.98
C ARG A 26 23.38 19.12 -31.22
N LYS A 27 24.46 18.35 -31.07
CA LYS A 27 25.02 17.54 -32.16
C LYS A 27 24.05 16.45 -32.62
N LYS A 28 23.39 15.74 -31.66
CA LYS A 28 22.37 14.75 -32.00
C LYS A 28 21.20 15.34 -32.79
N CYS A 29 20.79 16.58 -32.48
CA CYS A 29 19.73 17.28 -33.21
C CYS A 29 20.19 17.92 -34.51
N GLY A 30 21.49 17.88 -34.88
CA GLY A 30 22.05 18.52 -36.05
C GLY A 30 21.94 20.05 -36.02
N LYS A 31 21.76 20.69 -34.88
CA LYS A 31 21.53 22.13 -34.73
C LYS A 31 22.86 22.90 -34.59
N SER A 32 22.94 24.06 -35.25
CA SER A 32 23.98 25.05 -34.98
C SER A 32 23.63 25.94 -33.78
N ILE A 33 24.60 26.63 -33.22
CA ILE A 33 24.35 27.65 -32.17
C ILE A 33 23.40 28.74 -32.67
N SER A 34 23.50 29.09 -33.96
CA SER A 34 22.62 30.08 -34.59
C SER A 34 21.17 29.63 -34.67
N ASP A 35 20.93 28.31 -34.86
CA ASP A 35 19.57 27.77 -34.88
C ASP A 35 18.93 27.83 -33.48
N ILE A 36 19.69 27.47 -32.43
CA ILE A 36 19.21 27.60 -31.04
C ILE A 36 18.92 29.05 -30.69
N LYS A 37 19.77 30.00 -31.12
CA LYS A 37 19.53 31.44 -30.95
C LYS A 37 18.21 31.87 -31.57
N LYS A 38 17.89 31.43 -32.79
CA LYS A 38 16.65 31.76 -33.49
C LYS A 38 15.43 31.21 -32.72
N GLU A 39 15.53 30.00 -32.22
CA GLU A 39 14.42 29.33 -31.51
C GLU A 39 14.19 29.86 -30.09
N THR A 40 15.28 30.22 -29.38
CA THR A 40 15.23 30.55 -27.95
C THR A 40 15.30 32.04 -27.63
N ASN A 41 15.71 32.85 -28.64
CA ASN A 41 16.05 34.27 -28.51
C ASN A 41 17.18 34.53 -27.48
N ILE A 42 18.08 33.55 -27.27
CA ILE A 42 19.25 33.66 -26.40
C ILE A 42 20.47 34.02 -27.28
N SER A 43 21.30 34.96 -26.84
CA SER A 43 22.47 35.37 -27.62
C SER A 43 23.49 34.24 -27.78
N GLU A 44 24.17 34.18 -28.93
CA GLU A 44 25.19 33.14 -29.20
C GLU A 44 26.31 33.12 -28.15
N ASN A 45 26.67 34.28 -27.63
CA ASN A 45 27.70 34.38 -26.58
C ASN A 45 27.26 33.64 -25.31
N VAL A 46 26.02 33.79 -24.89
CA VAL A 46 25.45 33.06 -23.73
C VAL A 46 25.38 31.56 -24.01
N LEU A 47 24.93 31.15 -25.20
CA LEU A 47 24.90 29.75 -25.61
C LEU A 47 26.26 29.08 -25.60
N ARG A 48 27.28 29.76 -26.20
CA ARG A 48 28.67 29.27 -26.18
C ARG A 48 29.25 29.18 -24.79
N ARG A 49 28.97 30.17 -23.92
CA ARG A 49 29.40 30.13 -22.51
C ARG A 49 28.77 28.99 -21.75
N LEU A 50 27.49 28.67 -21.99
CA LEU A 50 26.82 27.52 -21.40
C LEU A 50 27.43 26.21 -21.86
N GLU A 51 27.64 26.05 -23.18
CA GLU A 51 28.19 24.84 -23.78
C GLU A 51 29.65 24.56 -23.39
N ASN A 52 30.41 25.62 -23.05
CA ASN A 52 31.79 25.51 -22.59
C ASN A 52 31.96 25.56 -21.07
N ASP A 53 30.86 25.40 -20.30
CA ASP A 53 30.86 25.47 -18.84
C ASP A 53 31.42 26.75 -18.21
N LEU A 54 31.39 27.86 -18.98
CA LEU A 54 31.90 29.17 -18.53
C LEU A 54 30.86 29.99 -17.76
N THR A 55 29.71 29.38 -17.41
CA THR A 55 28.63 30.02 -16.63
C THR A 55 28.48 29.30 -15.32
N ASN A 56 28.99 29.86 -14.23
CA ASN A 56 29.00 29.25 -12.92
C ASN A 56 27.59 29.10 -12.30
N HIS A 57 26.66 30.02 -12.59
CA HIS A 57 25.29 30.03 -12.09
C HIS A 57 24.32 30.36 -13.23
N PRO A 58 24.02 29.39 -14.10
CA PRO A 58 23.12 29.63 -15.21
C PRO A 58 21.68 29.85 -14.73
N LYS A 59 21.01 30.84 -15.35
CA LYS A 59 19.58 31.08 -15.05
C LYS A 59 18.74 29.90 -15.48
N LEU A 60 17.85 29.42 -14.61
CA LEU A 60 17.00 28.27 -14.87
C LEU A 60 16.16 28.45 -16.16
N GLU A 61 15.57 29.63 -16.35
CA GLU A 61 14.80 29.98 -17.56
C GLU A 61 15.64 29.82 -18.85
N THR A 62 16.94 30.20 -18.81
CA THR A 62 17.83 30.06 -19.97
C THR A 62 18.10 28.61 -20.29
N ILE A 63 18.35 27.78 -19.24
CA ILE A 63 18.57 26.33 -19.38
C ILE A 63 17.34 25.67 -19.96
N GLU A 64 16.16 26.01 -19.44
CA GLU A 64 14.88 25.43 -19.89
C GLU A 64 14.58 25.74 -21.36
N LYS A 65 14.83 26.95 -21.79
CA LYS A 65 14.67 27.30 -23.21
C LYS A 65 15.61 26.47 -24.11
N VAL A 66 16.86 26.30 -23.70
CA VAL A 66 17.84 25.47 -24.42
C VAL A 66 17.43 24.00 -24.42
N ALA A 67 17.02 23.50 -23.26
CA ALA A 67 16.55 22.13 -23.10
C ALA A 67 15.35 21.81 -24.00
N LYS A 68 14.37 22.71 -24.02
CA LYS A 68 13.18 22.58 -24.88
C LYS A 68 13.55 22.58 -26.36
N SER A 69 14.47 23.46 -26.78
CA SER A 69 14.94 23.50 -28.15
C SER A 69 15.66 22.22 -28.55
N LEU A 70 16.44 21.63 -27.66
CA LEU A 70 17.22 20.41 -27.89
C LEU A 70 16.54 19.11 -27.51
N VAL A 71 15.31 19.17 -26.99
CA VAL A 71 14.54 18.02 -26.52
C VAL A 71 15.31 17.22 -25.46
N ILE A 72 16.01 17.91 -24.55
CA ILE A 72 16.73 17.28 -23.44
C ILE A 72 15.75 16.93 -22.34
N PRO A 73 15.71 15.67 -21.83
CA PRO A 73 14.89 15.31 -20.67
C PRO A 73 15.20 16.18 -19.44
N TYR A 74 14.16 16.67 -18.77
CA TYR A 74 14.36 17.60 -17.65
C TYR A 74 15.12 16.97 -16.49
N THR A 75 15.00 15.66 -16.29
CA THR A 75 15.75 14.89 -15.28
C THR A 75 17.26 14.90 -15.55
N GLU A 76 17.70 14.75 -16.82
CA GLU A 76 19.12 14.82 -17.18
C GLU A 76 19.69 16.22 -16.92
N ILE A 77 18.90 17.26 -17.21
CA ILE A 77 19.28 18.64 -16.90
C ILE A 77 19.41 18.84 -15.41
N ALA A 78 18.42 18.38 -14.64
CA ALA A 78 18.43 18.51 -13.18
C ALA A 78 19.67 17.87 -12.56
N GLU A 79 20.10 16.70 -13.04
CA GLU A 79 21.34 16.04 -12.58
C GLU A 79 22.59 16.92 -12.73
N LYS A 80 22.63 17.76 -13.74
CA LYS A 80 23.79 18.63 -14.02
C LYS A 80 23.66 20.03 -13.41
N VAL A 81 22.44 20.52 -13.28
CA VAL A 81 22.16 21.88 -12.78
C VAL A 81 22.13 21.93 -11.26
N VAL A 82 21.54 20.93 -10.59
CA VAL A 82 21.38 20.93 -9.13
C VAL A 82 22.70 21.11 -8.39
N PRO A 83 23.79 20.40 -8.71
CA PRO A 83 25.06 20.55 -7.98
C PRO A 83 25.71 21.96 -8.08
N ILE A 84 25.42 22.68 -9.16
CA ILE A 84 26.00 24.01 -9.40
C ILE A 84 25.08 25.18 -9.02
N GLN A 85 23.79 24.88 -8.72
CA GLN A 85 22.86 25.92 -8.28
C GLN A 85 23.20 26.44 -6.87
N ARG A 86 22.99 27.76 -6.70
CA ARG A 86 23.19 28.47 -5.43
C ARG A 86 21.92 29.21 -4.95
N ASN A 87 20.87 29.19 -5.75
CA ASN A 87 19.59 29.78 -5.42
C ASN A 87 18.62 28.67 -4.96
N GLN A 88 18.20 28.72 -3.70
CA GLN A 88 17.32 27.73 -3.08
C GLN A 88 15.97 27.65 -3.82
N GLU A 89 15.38 28.79 -4.22
CA GLU A 89 14.08 28.77 -4.92
C GLU A 89 14.16 28.09 -6.28
N CYS A 90 15.27 28.27 -7.02
CA CYS A 90 15.51 27.53 -8.25
C CYS A 90 15.56 26.02 -8.01
N VAL A 91 16.21 25.57 -6.93
CA VAL A 91 16.26 24.13 -6.59
C VAL A 91 14.87 23.63 -6.18
N ARG A 92 14.08 24.47 -5.50
CA ARG A 92 12.68 24.15 -5.19
C ARG A 92 11.82 23.96 -6.43
N GLU A 93 11.94 24.84 -7.42
CA GLU A 93 11.25 24.67 -8.70
C GLU A 93 11.68 23.39 -9.42
N ILE A 94 13.00 23.10 -9.43
CA ILE A 94 13.50 21.85 -9.99
C ILE A 94 12.90 20.65 -9.28
N LEU A 95 12.85 20.63 -7.93
CA LEU A 95 12.26 19.55 -7.14
C LEU A 95 10.82 19.24 -7.57
N ILE A 96 9.99 20.29 -7.67
CA ILE A 96 8.58 20.15 -8.06
C ILE A 96 8.43 19.56 -9.48
N ARG A 97 9.28 20.02 -10.42
CA ARG A 97 9.18 19.59 -11.82
C ARG A 97 9.73 18.20 -12.08
N VAL A 98 10.81 17.80 -11.40
CA VAL A 98 11.38 16.45 -11.58
C VAL A 98 10.62 15.37 -10.83
N LEU A 99 9.87 15.72 -9.79
CA LEU A 99 9.20 14.78 -8.90
C LEU A 99 8.41 13.67 -9.62
N PRO A 100 7.67 13.91 -10.72
CA PRO A 100 6.93 12.85 -11.42
C PRO A 100 7.84 11.78 -12.04
N GLU A 101 8.99 12.17 -12.60
CA GLU A 101 9.82 11.33 -13.46
C GLU A 101 11.15 10.93 -12.83
N ALA A 102 11.62 11.68 -11.83
CA ALA A 102 12.93 11.47 -11.23
C ALA A 102 13.05 10.14 -10.48
N SER A 103 14.25 9.57 -10.56
CA SER A 103 14.65 8.47 -9.68
C SER A 103 14.75 8.92 -8.23
N LYS A 104 14.64 7.96 -7.27
CA LYS A 104 14.86 8.26 -5.85
C LYS A 104 16.26 8.84 -5.60
N LYS A 105 17.27 8.43 -6.38
CA LYS A 105 18.64 8.96 -6.28
C LYS A 105 18.68 10.44 -6.61
N LEU A 106 18.17 10.85 -7.77
CA LEU A 106 18.12 12.26 -8.17
C LEU A 106 17.34 13.09 -7.17
N LEU A 107 16.15 12.62 -6.71
CA LEU A 107 15.37 13.33 -5.70
C LEU A 107 16.13 13.50 -4.39
N THR A 108 16.93 12.51 -3.97
CA THR A 108 17.76 12.62 -2.75
C THR A 108 18.80 13.74 -2.90
N GLU A 109 19.44 13.84 -4.06
CA GLU A 109 20.42 14.89 -4.36
C GLU A 109 19.75 16.27 -4.42
N VAL A 110 18.58 16.38 -5.05
CA VAL A 110 17.81 17.63 -5.15
C VAL A 110 17.37 18.10 -3.77
N VAL A 111 16.81 17.20 -2.94
CA VAL A 111 16.40 17.56 -1.56
C VAL A 111 17.60 17.94 -0.72
N HIS A 112 18.71 17.19 -0.81
CA HIS A 112 19.96 17.54 -0.12
C HIS A 112 20.42 18.96 -0.48
N GLN A 113 20.51 19.28 -1.78
CA GLN A 113 20.93 20.61 -2.25
C GLN A 113 19.95 21.70 -1.80
N TYR A 114 18.63 21.41 -1.84
CA TYR A 114 17.62 22.36 -1.39
C TYR A 114 17.79 22.74 0.07
N VAL A 115 17.93 21.75 0.96
CA VAL A 115 18.03 22.00 2.41
C VAL A 115 19.36 22.64 2.81
N THR A 116 20.45 22.31 2.10
CA THR A 116 21.79 22.88 2.38
C THR A 116 21.97 24.32 1.90
N LEU A 117 21.19 24.75 0.92
CA LEU A 117 21.18 26.14 0.47
C LEU A 117 20.36 27.06 1.37
N GLY A 118 19.51 26.50 2.23
CA GLY A 118 18.72 27.25 3.19
C GLY A 118 19.55 27.74 4.37
N HIS A 119 19.01 28.72 5.10
CA HIS A 119 19.62 29.21 6.34
C HIS A 119 19.48 28.18 7.48
N ASP A 120 18.48 27.33 7.44
CA ASP A 120 18.17 26.31 8.45
C ASP A 120 17.72 25.02 7.74
N ILE A 121 18.49 23.96 7.99
CA ILE A 121 18.23 22.63 7.43
C ILE A 121 16.87 22.11 7.85
N ARG A 122 16.51 22.28 9.14
CA ARG A 122 15.24 21.82 9.68
C ARG A 122 14.05 22.48 8.99
N VAL A 123 14.13 23.80 8.76
CA VAL A 123 13.08 24.54 8.03
C VAL A 123 12.94 24.00 6.62
N GLY A 124 14.06 23.78 5.92
CA GLY A 124 14.05 23.21 4.57
C GLY A 124 13.42 21.80 4.52
N LEU A 125 13.72 20.94 5.50
CA LEU A 125 13.11 19.61 5.59
C LEU A 125 11.60 19.67 5.86
N ILE A 126 11.14 20.60 6.71
CA ILE A 126 9.71 20.82 6.97
C ILE A 126 9.00 21.29 5.69
N GLU A 127 9.63 22.16 4.90
CA GLU A 127 9.05 22.59 3.61
C GLU A 127 8.93 21.43 2.62
N VAL A 128 9.94 20.56 2.53
CA VAL A 128 9.87 19.34 1.71
C VAL A 128 8.73 18.41 2.20
N LEU A 129 8.55 18.27 3.52
CA LEU A 129 7.43 17.52 4.09
C LEU A 129 6.07 18.10 3.65
N ASN A 130 5.95 19.43 3.63
CA ASN A 130 4.73 20.11 3.18
C ASN A 130 4.50 19.97 1.67
N ILE A 131 5.56 19.98 0.85
CA ILE A 131 5.49 19.68 -0.58
C ILE A 131 4.96 18.24 -0.78
N ALA A 132 5.48 17.27 -0.04
CA ALA A 132 5.02 15.89 -0.09
C ALA A 132 3.53 15.75 0.28
N ARG A 133 3.08 16.42 1.34
CA ARG A 133 1.68 16.43 1.79
C ARG A 133 0.73 17.07 0.78
N SER A 134 1.21 18.06 0.03
CA SER A 134 0.41 18.78 -0.99
C SER A 134 0.45 18.12 -2.37
N ALA A 135 1.26 17.07 -2.56
CA ALA A 135 1.39 16.38 -3.83
C ALA A 135 0.07 15.69 -4.24
N LYS A 136 -0.47 16.04 -5.42
CA LYS A 136 -1.71 15.47 -5.94
C LYS A 136 -1.59 13.99 -6.30
N ASN A 137 -0.41 13.56 -6.75
CA ASN A 137 -0.14 12.19 -7.08
C ASN A 137 0.45 11.47 -5.87
N ILE A 138 -0.21 10.39 -5.44
CA ILE A 138 0.16 9.64 -4.23
C ILE A 138 1.51 8.91 -4.38
N ASP A 139 1.89 8.49 -5.60
CA ASP A 139 3.18 7.83 -5.85
C ASP A 139 4.33 8.83 -5.72
N ASN A 140 4.10 10.07 -6.15
CA ASN A 140 5.05 11.17 -5.98
C ASN A 140 5.20 11.54 -4.49
N ALA A 141 4.10 11.57 -3.74
CA ALA A 141 4.13 11.80 -2.30
C ALA A 141 4.97 10.72 -1.60
N GLU A 142 4.70 9.44 -1.87
CA GLU A 142 5.44 8.31 -1.31
C GLU A 142 6.93 8.37 -1.63
N LYS A 143 7.28 8.63 -2.90
CA LYS A 143 8.67 8.82 -3.32
C LYS A 143 9.36 9.91 -2.50
N LEU A 144 8.68 11.05 -2.34
CA LEU A 144 9.25 12.20 -1.64
C LEU A 144 9.35 11.95 -0.14
N TYR A 145 8.40 11.27 0.51
CA TYR A 145 8.52 10.86 1.90
C TYR A 145 9.70 9.92 2.13
N SER A 146 9.89 8.94 1.25
CA SER A 146 11.03 8.01 1.31
C SER A 146 12.37 8.75 1.24
N VAL A 147 12.49 9.71 0.34
CA VAL A 147 13.69 10.55 0.17
C VAL A 147 13.89 11.49 1.35
N LEU A 148 12.81 12.11 1.82
CA LEU A 148 12.84 13.01 2.98
C LEU A 148 13.31 12.28 4.24
N GLY A 149 12.80 11.07 4.50
CA GLY A 149 13.21 10.27 5.65
C GLY A 149 14.73 9.99 5.65
N LYS A 150 15.30 9.66 4.50
CA LYS A 150 16.76 9.45 4.34
C LYS A 150 17.56 10.75 4.60
N ASN A 151 17.11 11.87 4.04
CA ASN A 151 17.77 13.16 4.24
C ASN A 151 17.69 13.61 5.70
N ALA A 152 16.50 13.53 6.33
CA ALA A 152 16.31 13.90 7.73
C ALA A 152 17.20 13.05 8.68
N MET A 153 17.33 11.74 8.38
CA MET A 153 18.25 10.86 9.12
C MET A 153 19.70 11.32 9.03
N ASN A 154 20.18 11.74 7.84
CA ASN A 154 21.54 12.23 7.66
C ASN A 154 21.83 13.50 8.45
N TYR A 155 20.82 14.32 8.72
CA TYR A 155 20.93 15.56 9.50
C TYR A 155 20.49 15.39 10.96
N GLN A 156 20.20 14.14 11.41
CA GLN A 156 19.77 13.81 12.77
C GLN A 156 18.44 14.49 13.19
N GLU A 157 17.61 14.87 12.22
CA GLU A 157 16.27 15.42 12.44
C GLU A 157 15.26 14.27 12.60
N ASN A 158 15.34 13.59 13.75
CA ASN A 158 14.67 12.33 14.02
C ASN A 158 13.13 12.41 14.01
N ASP A 159 12.56 13.52 14.45
CA ASP A 159 11.10 13.74 14.43
C ASP A 159 10.57 13.92 12.99
N ILE A 160 11.31 14.63 12.12
CA ILE A 160 10.96 14.78 10.71
C ILE A 160 11.14 13.44 9.98
N MET A 161 12.24 12.72 10.27
CA MET A 161 12.45 11.37 9.77
C MET A 161 11.28 10.45 10.11
N ALA A 162 10.90 10.38 11.38
CA ALA A 162 9.79 9.54 11.83
C ALA A 162 8.45 9.97 11.21
N ALA A 163 8.20 11.29 11.07
CA ALA A 163 7.01 11.80 10.41
C ALA A 163 6.96 11.40 8.92
N ALA A 164 8.08 11.49 8.21
CA ALA A 164 8.16 11.04 6.81
C ALA A 164 7.93 9.54 6.67
N MET A 165 8.56 8.72 7.53
CA MET A 165 8.36 7.27 7.56
C MET A 165 6.91 6.89 7.89
N PHE A 166 6.23 7.65 8.75
CA PHE A 166 4.83 7.45 9.08
C PHE A 166 3.92 7.62 7.85
N GLU A 167 4.09 8.71 7.11
CA GLU A 167 3.30 8.98 5.90
C GLU A 167 3.64 7.98 4.78
N GLU A 168 4.92 7.65 4.56
CA GLU A 168 5.36 6.62 3.60
C GLU A 168 4.71 5.28 3.91
N TYR A 169 4.75 4.84 5.17
CA TYR A 169 4.13 3.58 5.60
C TYR A 169 2.63 3.56 5.35
N LEU A 170 1.90 4.64 5.63
CA LEU A 170 0.45 4.68 5.41
C LEU A 170 0.09 4.48 3.93
N ILE A 171 0.86 5.08 3.01
CA ILE A 171 0.65 4.93 1.58
C ILE A 171 1.02 3.52 1.11
N ALA A 172 2.22 3.06 1.47
CA ALA A 172 2.72 1.75 1.06
C ALA A 172 1.82 0.61 1.53
N ARG A 173 1.30 0.68 2.75
CA ARG A 173 0.39 -0.31 3.31
C ARG A 173 -0.88 -0.48 2.48
N ASP A 174 -1.43 0.62 1.98
CA ASP A 174 -2.67 0.59 1.20
C ASP A 174 -2.46 0.02 -0.21
N LYS A 175 -1.20 -0.07 -0.66
CA LYS A 175 -0.81 -0.65 -1.96
C LYS A 175 -0.45 -2.14 -1.88
N ASP A 176 0.29 -2.53 -0.87
CA ASP A 176 0.79 -3.90 -0.71
C ASP A 176 1.01 -4.24 0.76
N LEU A 177 0.15 -5.09 1.29
CA LEU A 177 0.15 -5.47 2.70
C LEU A 177 1.33 -6.35 3.09
N SER A 178 1.80 -7.22 2.21
CA SER A 178 2.89 -8.14 2.56
C SER A 178 4.24 -7.42 2.61
N ASN A 179 4.53 -6.67 1.54
CA ASN A 179 5.84 -6.04 1.37
C ASN A 179 6.01 -4.77 2.20
N SER A 180 4.93 -4.02 2.48
CA SER A 180 5.00 -2.81 3.30
C SER A 180 5.14 -3.05 4.80
N TYR A 181 4.97 -4.29 5.27
CA TYR A 181 5.04 -4.58 6.70
C TYR A 181 6.41 -4.28 7.32
N TYR A 182 7.50 -4.46 6.57
CA TYR A 182 8.83 -4.12 7.06
C TYR A 182 8.98 -2.61 7.33
N LEU A 183 8.32 -1.74 6.54
CA LEU A 183 8.29 -0.30 6.81
C LEU A 183 7.58 -0.01 8.14
N GLY A 184 6.48 -0.71 8.41
CA GLY A 184 5.80 -0.62 9.71
C GLY A 184 6.69 -1.03 10.88
N LYS A 185 7.46 -2.10 10.75
CA LYS A 185 8.42 -2.54 11.79
C LYS A 185 9.49 -1.48 12.05
N ARG A 186 10.11 -0.95 11.00
CA ARG A 186 11.09 0.14 11.13
C ARG A 186 10.48 1.39 11.75
N LEU A 187 9.24 1.71 11.41
CA LEU A 187 8.53 2.84 12.00
C LEU A 187 8.27 2.64 13.51
N ILE A 188 8.00 1.41 13.98
CA ILE A 188 7.88 1.09 15.40
C ILE A 188 9.20 1.39 16.16
N GLU A 189 10.35 1.08 15.57
CA GLU A 189 11.67 1.33 16.18
C GLU A 189 11.90 2.83 16.48
N VAL A 190 11.37 3.70 15.64
CA VAL A 190 11.51 5.17 15.75
C VAL A 190 10.24 5.87 16.24
N ALA A 191 9.21 5.11 16.63
CA ALA A 191 7.91 5.67 17.02
C ALA A 191 7.99 6.65 18.22
N HIS A 192 9.01 6.52 19.04
CA HIS A 192 9.23 7.43 20.18
C HIS A 192 9.58 8.88 19.76
N PHE A 193 10.02 9.10 18.51
CA PHE A 193 10.22 10.45 17.94
C PHE A 193 8.94 11.06 17.39
N LEU A 194 7.86 10.27 17.21
CA LEU A 194 6.57 10.80 16.77
C LEU A 194 5.85 11.56 17.89
N THR A 195 4.93 12.43 17.49
CA THR A 195 3.95 12.99 18.44
C THR A 195 3.17 11.86 19.12
N GLU A 196 2.65 12.11 20.34
CA GLU A 196 1.87 11.09 21.05
C GLU A 196 0.70 10.55 20.22
N GLU A 197 0.02 11.42 19.48
CA GLU A 197 -1.08 11.02 18.59
C GLU A 197 -0.60 10.08 17.49
N ASN A 198 0.42 10.47 16.71
CA ASN A 198 0.95 9.66 15.62
C ASN A 198 1.57 8.36 16.12
N ARG A 199 2.17 8.37 17.30
CA ARG A 199 2.72 7.16 17.94
C ARG A 199 1.61 6.15 18.26
N VAL A 200 0.50 6.57 18.84
CA VAL A 200 -0.67 5.71 19.09
C VAL A 200 -1.25 5.17 17.79
N ILE A 201 -1.40 6.04 16.77
CA ILE A 201 -1.86 5.64 15.44
C ILE A 201 -0.90 4.60 14.84
N THR A 202 0.42 4.80 14.97
CA THR A 202 1.44 3.87 14.48
C THR A 202 1.30 2.49 15.10
N TYR A 203 1.29 2.38 16.43
CA TYR A 203 1.13 1.10 17.12
C TYR A 203 -0.16 0.40 16.71
N TYR A 204 -1.27 1.14 16.58
CA TYR A 204 -2.53 0.59 16.12
C TYR A 204 -2.45 0.08 14.67
N LYS A 205 -1.99 0.94 13.75
CA LYS A 205 -1.96 0.63 12.32
C LYS A 205 -1.00 -0.53 12.01
N VAL A 206 0.18 -0.57 12.63
CA VAL A 206 1.14 -1.67 12.46
C VAL A 206 0.64 -2.94 13.16
N GLY A 207 0.02 -2.83 14.33
CA GLY A 207 -0.59 -3.95 15.03
C GLY A 207 -1.69 -4.62 14.21
N VAL A 208 -2.59 -3.82 13.65
CA VAL A 208 -3.65 -4.32 12.77
C VAL A 208 -3.08 -4.88 11.46
N HIS A 209 -2.03 -4.29 10.91
CA HIS A 209 -1.33 -4.80 9.74
C HIS A 209 -0.74 -6.19 10.01
N ALA A 210 -0.03 -6.36 11.14
CA ALA A 210 0.47 -7.65 11.58
C ALA A 210 -0.64 -8.70 11.68
N ARG A 211 -1.81 -8.32 12.22
CA ARG A 211 -2.99 -9.20 12.28
C ARG A 211 -3.44 -9.68 10.90
N ILE A 212 -3.53 -8.77 9.92
CA ILE A 212 -3.99 -9.12 8.56
C ILE A 212 -3.06 -10.15 7.91
N ILE A 213 -1.74 -9.98 8.08
CA ILE A 213 -0.75 -10.94 7.57
C ILE A 213 -0.51 -12.12 8.52
N LYS A 214 -1.45 -12.35 9.47
CA LYS A 214 -1.49 -13.48 10.41
C LYS A 214 -0.34 -13.55 11.42
N LYS A 215 0.34 -12.44 11.67
CA LYS A 215 1.37 -12.32 12.71
C LYS A 215 0.74 -11.86 14.03
N HIS A 216 -0.15 -12.68 14.58
CA HIS A 216 -0.99 -12.33 15.73
C HIS A 216 -0.20 -12.02 17.00
N HIS A 217 0.94 -12.67 17.24
CA HIS A 217 1.79 -12.39 18.39
C HIS A 217 2.42 -10.99 18.31
N GLU A 218 3.07 -10.65 17.16
CA GLU A 218 3.63 -9.32 16.92
C GLU A 218 2.52 -8.24 17.01
N SER A 219 1.32 -8.53 16.46
CA SER A 219 0.16 -7.66 16.58
C SER A 219 -0.18 -7.35 18.04
N ASN A 220 -0.23 -8.37 18.89
CA ASN A 220 -0.58 -8.21 20.30
C ASN A 220 0.48 -7.40 21.07
N GLU A 221 1.76 -7.58 20.77
CA GLU A 221 2.84 -6.76 21.33
C GLU A 221 2.64 -5.27 21.03
N TYR A 222 2.33 -4.92 19.79
CA TYR A 222 2.11 -3.53 19.39
C TYR A 222 0.83 -2.95 19.99
N LEU A 223 -0.28 -3.69 19.97
CA LEU A 223 -1.57 -3.24 20.51
C LEU A 223 -1.52 -3.05 22.02
N LYS A 224 -0.73 -3.86 22.72
CA LYS A 224 -0.57 -3.76 24.16
C LYS A 224 0.06 -2.45 24.60
N ASN A 225 0.95 -1.84 23.79
CA ASN A 225 1.49 -0.51 24.05
C ASN A 225 0.41 0.59 24.13
N ILE A 226 -0.76 0.35 23.50
CA ILE A 226 -1.89 1.28 23.54
C ILE A 226 -2.79 0.96 24.74
N ILE A 227 -3.05 -0.33 24.98
CA ILE A 227 -3.94 -0.83 26.03
C ILE A 227 -3.37 -0.51 27.41
N ASP A 228 -2.09 -0.78 27.63
CA ASP A 228 -1.38 -0.59 28.89
C ASP A 228 -1.03 0.90 29.16
N ASN A 229 -1.40 1.83 28.26
CA ASN A 229 -1.19 3.27 28.48
C ASN A 229 -2.47 3.96 28.98
N PRO A 230 -2.70 4.02 30.32
CA PRO A 230 -3.91 4.60 30.90
C PRO A 230 -4.02 6.12 30.68
N ARG A 231 -2.92 6.79 30.30
CA ARG A 231 -2.86 8.23 30.03
C ARG A 231 -3.13 8.60 28.59
N SER A 232 -3.38 7.60 27.71
CA SER A 232 -3.70 7.87 26.31
C SER A 232 -4.95 8.74 26.22
N LYS A 233 -4.80 9.96 25.71
CA LYS A 233 -5.91 10.88 25.43
C LYS A 233 -6.78 10.39 24.28
N ASN A 234 -6.28 9.45 23.48
CA ASN A 234 -6.97 8.95 22.30
C ASN A 234 -7.76 7.69 22.61
N LYS A 235 -8.88 7.86 23.34
CA LYS A 235 -9.78 6.75 23.71
C LYS A 235 -10.30 5.97 22.50
N GLN A 236 -10.45 6.61 21.35
CA GLN A 236 -10.92 5.94 20.14
C GLN A 236 -9.93 4.86 19.65
N PHE A 237 -8.62 5.15 19.64
CA PHE A 237 -7.63 4.14 19.27
C PHE A 237 -7.42 3.10 20.37
N GLN A 238 -7.62 3.47 21.63
CA GLN A 238 -7.58 2.52 22.73
C GLN A 238 -8.74 1.50 22.60
N GLU A 239 -9.96 1.96 22.32
CA GLU A 239 -11.12 1.11 22.05
C GLU A 239 -10.85 0.16 20.88
N LYS A 240 -10.32 0.67 19.78
CA LYS A 240 -9.96 -0.12 18.59
C LYS A 240 -8.83 -1.14 18.88
N ALA A 241 -7.88 -0.78 19.75
CA ALA A 241 -6.78 -1.66 20.13
C ALA A 241 -7.27 -2.84 20.97
N TYR A 242 -8.16 -2.60 21.95
CA TYR A 242 -8.83 -3.67 22.70
C TYR A 242 -9.53 -4.65 21.77
N HIS A 243 -10.33 -4.11 20.83
CA HIS A 243 -11.05 -4.92 19.86
C HIS A 243 -10.12 -5.78 18.99
N ALA A 244 -9.03 -5.22 18.47
CA ALA A 244 -8.07 -5.97 17.68
C ALA A 244 -7.32 -7.01 18.53
N TYR A 245 -7.00 -6.67 19.77
CA TYR A 245 -6.24 -7.52 20.69
C TYR A 245 -6.99 -8.80 21.05
N TYR A 246 -8.22 -8.67 21.58
CA TYR A 246 -8.98 -9.87 21.95
C TYR A 246 -9.40 -10.71 20.73
N ASN A 247 -9.60 -10.09 19.57
CA ASN A 247 -9.81 -10.82 18.32
C ASN A 247 -8.59 -11.65 17.89
N ASN A 248 -7.37 -11.17 18.16
CA ASN A 248 -6.17 -11.97 17.98
C ASN A 248 -6.14 -13.16 18.95
N LEU A 249 -6.55 -12.94 20.20
CA LEU A 249 -6.64 -14.02 21.19
C LEU A 249 -7.66 -15.09 20.76
N ILE A 250 -8.81 -14.68 20.19
CA ILE A 250 -9.77 -15.62 19.59
C ILE A 250 -9.11 -16.46 18.49
N THR A 251 -8.36 -15.79 17.60
CA THR A 251 -7.67 -16.47 16.49
C THR A 251 -6.55 -17.41 16.97
N LEU A 252 -5.90 -17.09 18.09
CA LEU A 252 -4.89 -17.92 18.76
C LEU A 252 -5.52 -19.01 19.67
N GLU A 253 -6.84 -19.17 19.65
CA GLU A 253 -7.62 -20.11 20.47
C GLU A 253 -7.46 -19.91 21.98
N LYS A 254 -6.98 -18.74 22.41
CA LYS A 254 -6.89 -18.32 23.82
C LYS A 254 -8.23 -17.74 24.28
N LEU A 255 -9.28 -18.58 24.24
CA LEU A 255 -10.67 -18.12 24.36
C LEU A 255 -11.01 -17.52 25.73
N ASP A 256 -10.41 -17.99 26.81
CA ASP A 256 -10.65 -17.45 28.16
C ASP A 256 -10.02 -16.06 28.33
N GLU A 257 -8.78 -15.87 27.83
CA GLU A 257 -8.15 -14.54 27.79
C GLU A 257 -8.95 -13.59 26.85
N ALA A 258 -9.42 -14.09 25.71
CA ALA A 258 -10.22 -13.31 24.77
C ALA A 258 -11.52 -12.81 25.39
N GLU A 259 -12.24 -13.70 26.10
CA GLU A 259 -13.48 -13.33 26.79
C GLU A 259 -13.21 -12.33 27.92
N PHE A 260 -12.14 -12.51 28.71
CA PHE A 260 -11.73 -11.54 29.72
C PHE A 260 -11.52 -10.14 29.11
N TYR A 261 -10.75 -10.02 28.03
CA TYR A 261 -10.49 -8.70 27.40
C TYR A 261 -11.73 -8.15 26.67
N LEU A 262 -12.63 -8.99 26.17
CA LEU A 262 -13.92 -8.56 25.63
C LEU A 262 -14.83 -7.96 26.72
N GLU A 263 -14.88 -8.58 27.91
CA GLU A 263 -15.66 -8.07 29.05
C GLU A 263 -15.03 -6.75 29.58
N GLU A 264 -13.71 -6.66 29.71
CA GLU A 264 -13.01 -5.42 30.07
C GLU A 264 -13.29 -4.30 29.05
N TYR A 265 -13.23 -4.61 27.75
CA TYR A 265 -13.61 -3.68 26.68
C TYR A 265 -15.05 -3.17 26.87
N ALA A 266 -16.00 -4.09 27.05
CA ALA A 266 -17.40 -3.73 27.19
C ALA A 266 -17.64 -2.87 28.44
N LYS A 267 -16.95 -3.15 29.54
CA LYS A 267 -17.01 -2.40 30.80
C LYS A 267 -16.38 -0.99 30.65
N ILE A 268 -15.15 -0.90 30.13
CA ILE A 268 -14.41 0.38 30.03
C ILE A 268 -15.11 1.36 29.10
N PHE A 269 -15.63 0.88 27.98
CA PHE A 269 -16.22 1.70 26.92
C PHE A 269 -17.75 1.69 26.92
N ASN A 270 -18.41 1.01 27.86
CA ASN A 270 -19.86 0.83 27.93
C ASN A 270 -20.44 0.28 26.62
N ARG A 271 -19.97 -0.90 26.20
CA ARG A 271 -20.22 -1.49 24.87
C ARG A 271 -20.98 -2.82 24.89
N TYR A 272 -21.61 -3.22 25.99
CA TYR A 272 -22.34 -4.49 26.08
C TYR A 272 -23.45 -4.66 25.03
N ASP A 273 -24.08 -3.56 24.59
CA ASP A 273 -25.10 -3.57 23.53
C ASP A 273 -24.54 -3.25 22.14
N SER A 274 -23.21 -3.12 22.00
CA SER A 274 -22.62 -2.76 20.71
C SER A 274 -22.64 -3.91 19.73
N ALA A 275 -22.67 -3.55 18.44
CA ALA A 275 -22.52 -4.48 17.34
C ALA A 275 -21.26 -5.35 17.47
N TYR A 276 -20.13 -4.76 17.85
CA TYR A 276 -18.86 -5.47 18.03
C TYR A 276 -18.92 -6.51 19.15
N TYR A 277 -19.44 -6.14 20.33
CA TYR A 277 -19.53 -7.07 21.45
C TYR A 277 -20.37 -8.31 21.10
N ARG A 278 -21.51 -8.11 20.41
CA ARG A 278 -22.40 -9.20 19.97
C ARG A 278 -21.70 -10.13 18.97
N ILE A 279 -21.04 -9.57 17.97
CA ILE A 279 -20.29 -10.34 16.97
C ILE A 279 -19.21 -11.17 17.66
N ASP A 280 -18.36 -10.52 18.47
CA ASP A 280 -17.19 -11.15 19.04
C ASP A 280 -17.59 -12.23 20.08
N LYS A 281 -18.67 -12.02 20.82
CA LYS A 281 -19.26 -13.05 21.68
C LYS A 281 -19.77 -14.24 20.88
N ALA A 282 -20.41 -14.00 19.73
CA ALA A 282 -20.86 -15.06 18.83
C ALA A 282 -19.67 -15.85 18.26
N ILE A 283 -18.56 -15.19 17.92
CA ILE A 283 -17.35 -15.86 17.46
C ILE A 283 -16.74 -16.73 18.55
N ILE A 284 -16.67 -16.26 19.80
CA ILE A 284 -16.22 -17.08 20.95
C ILE A 284 -17.09 -18.33 21.10
N PHE A 285 -18.41 -18.20 21.03
CA PHE A 285 -19.33 -19.36 21.06
C PHE A 285 -19.08 -20.31 19.89
N SER A 286 -18.88 -19.78 18.68
CA SER A 286 -18.54 -20.58 17.49
C SER A 286 -17.27 -21.41 17.73
N ARG A 287 -16.21 -20.79 18.29
CA ARG A 287 -14.92 -21.46 18.57
C ARG A 287 -15.04 -22.50 19.68
N ARG A 288 -15.90 -22.27 20.66
CA ARG A 288 -16.25 -23.26 21.70
C ARG A 288 -17.22 -24.34 21.21
N ASN A 289 -17.50 -24.40 19.89
CA ASN A 289 -18.42 -25.33 19.26
C ASN A 289 -19.91 -25.20 19.71
N GLN A 290 -20.28 -24.06 20.30
CA GLN A 290 -21.65 -23.71 20.64
C GLN A 290 -22.36 -23.06 19.44
N ILE A 291 -22.46 -23.82 18.34
CA ILE A 291 -22.78 -23.30 17.00
C ILE A 291 -24.19 -22.68 16.93
N VAL A 292 -25.17 -23.28 17.60
CA VAL A 292 -26.56 -22.78 17.62
C VAL A 292 -26.65 -21.38 18.23
N LEU A 293 -25.95 -21.17 19.35
CA LEU A 293 -25.90 -19.85 20.00
C LEU A 293 -25.17 -18.83 19.13
N ALA A 294 -24.08 -19.24 18.48
CA ALA A 294 -23.34 -18.37 17.55
C ALA A 294 -24.21 -17.91 16.38
N ILE A 295 -24.91 -18.84 15.72
CA ILE A 295 -25.81 -18.52 14.60
C ILE A 295 -26.91 -17.55 15.08
N SER A 296 -27.61 -17.85 16.18
CA SER A 296 -28.69 -17.00 16.69
C SER A 296 -28.23 -15.56 16.98
N LEU A 297 -27.04 -15.37 17.54
CA LEU A 297 -26.51 -14.03 17.79
C LEU A 297 -26.13 -13.28 16.50
N LEU A 298 -25.58 -13.98 15.49
CA LEU A 298 -25.19 -13.36 14.22
C LEU A 298 -26.42 -13.05 13.36
N GLU A 299 -27.45 -13.92 13.35
CA GLU A 299 -28.72 -13.64 12.68
C GLU A 299 -29.38 -12.41 13.28
N LYS A 300 -29.48 -12.34 14.62
CA LYS A 300 -30.02 -11.17 15.31
C LYS A 300 -29.20 -9.89 15.05
N TYR A 301 -27.88 -10.03 14.89
CA TYR A 301 -27.06 -8.89 14.46
C TYR A 301 -27.47 -8.38 13.07
N LEU A 302 -27.72 -9.25 12.09
CA LEU A 302 -28.15 -8.84 10.76
C LEU A 302 -29.52 -8.16 10.77
N GLU A 303 -30.43 -8.57 11.64
CA GLU A 303 -31.73 -7.90 11.83
C GLU A 303 -31.57 -6.46 12.33
N ASP A 304 -30.68 -6.25 13.31
CA ASP A 304 -30.48 -4.95 13.97
C ASP A 304 -29.54 -4.01 13.19
N TYR A 305 -28.60 -4.55 12.35
CA TYR A 305 -27.47 -3.81 11.79
C TYR A 305 -27.17 -4.13 10.31
N GLU A 306 -28.20 -4.35 9.48
CA GLU A 306 -28.05 -4.79 8.08
C GLU A 306 -27.03 -3.96 7.26
N ASN A 307 -26.97 -2.64 7.45
CA ASN A 307 -26.10 -1.73 6.69
C ASN A 307 -24.83 -1.32 7.46
N HIS A 308 -24.42 -2.08 8.43
CA HIS A 308 -23.20 -1.81 9.19
C HIS A 308 -21.96 -2.29 8.42
N HIS A 309 -20.82 -1.63 8.63
CA HIS A 309 -19.57 -1.97 7.93
C HIS A 309 -19.05 -3.41 8.21
N ASN A 310 -19.49 -4.05 9.28
CA ASN A 310 -19.13 -5.45 9.59
C ASN A 310 -20.06 -6.47 8.95
N THR A 311 -21.07 -6.06 8.21
CA THR A 311 -22.08 -6.96 7.64
C THR A 311 -21.45 -8.03 6.75
N ILE A 312 -20.49 -7.66 5.89
CA ILE A 312 -19.78 -8.63 5.04
C ILE A 312 -19.07 -9.69 5.89
N PHE A 313 -18.39 -9.27 6.95
CA PHE A 313 -17.71 -10.18 7.88
C PHE A 313 -18.70 -11.15 8.56
N VAL A 314 -19.81 -10.62 9.08
CA VAL A 314 -20.85 -11.44 9.75
C VAL A 314 -21.48 -12.45 8.79
N ILE A 315 -21.73 -12.05 7.55
CA ILE A 315 -22.22 -12.97 6.50
C ILE A 315 -21.21 -14.07 6.23
N CYS A 316 -19.92 -13.75 6.13
CA CYS A 316 -18.88 -14.76 5.98
C CYS A 316 -18.89 -15.79 7.12
N GLU A 317 -18.99 -15.33 8.38
CA GLU A 317 -19.03 -16.22 9.53
C GLU A 317 -20.30 -17.08 9.54
N LEU A 318 -21.49 -16.50 9.28
CA LEU A 318 -22.73 -17.26 9.18
C LEU A 318 -22.69 -18.33 8.09
N MET A 319 -22.25 -17.97 6.90
CA MET A 319 -22.12 -18.93 5.78
C MET A 319 -21.19 -20.08 6.16
N GLN A 320 -20.07 -19.81 6.85
CA GLN A 320 -19.17 -20.88 7.31
C GLN A 320 -19.85 -21.80 8.35
N LEU A 321 -20.63 -21.23 9.29
CA LEU A 321 -21.38 -22.00 10.28
C LEU A 321 -22.48 -22.84 9.64
N TYR A 322 -23.21 -22.30 8.66
CA TYR A 322 -24.19 -23.04 7.90
C TYR A 322 -23.55 -24.19 7.08
N ILE A 323 -22.40 -23.95 6.43
CA ILE A 323 -21.65 -25.03 5.76
C ILE A 323 -21.23 -26.11 6.77
N LYS A 324 -20.71 -25.70 7.93
CA LYS A 324 -20.28 -26.64 9.00
C LYS A 324 -21.43 -27.49 9.53
N THR A 325 -22.65 -26.96 9.54
CA THR A 325 -23.87 -27.66 9.99
C THR A 325 -24.66 -28.29 8.85
N ASN A 326 -24.09 -28.36 7.64
CA ASN A 326 -24.73 -28.89 6.43
C ASN A 326 -26.02 -28.16 6.00
N LYS A 327 -26.17 -26.89 6.38
CA LYS A 327 -27.28 -26.01 6.00
C LYS A 327 -26.92 -25.16 4.78
N ILE A 328 -26.66 -25.83 3.65
CA ILE A 328 -26.08 -25.15 2.47
C ILE A 328 -27.05 -24.14 1.85
N TYR A 329 -28.36 -24.41 1.88
CA TYR A 329 -29.38 -23.48 1.38
C TYR A 329 -29.45 -22.21 2.23
N ASP A 330 -29.34 -22.35 3.58
CA ASP A 330 -29.32 -21.19 4.48
C ASP A 330 -28.06 -20.32 4.20
N ALA A 331 -26.93 -20.93 3.88
CA ALA A 331 -25.73 -20.20 3.42
C ALA A 331 -25.99 -19.45 2.11
N ARG A 332 -26.74 -20.02 1.17
CA ARG A 332 -27.11 -19.36 -0.10
C ARG A 332 -28.05 -18.18 0.11
N GLU A 333 -28.98 -18.28 1.06
CA GLU A 333 -29.91 -17.19 1.41
C GLU A 333 -29.18 -15.90 1.84
N MET A 334 -27.92 -16.01 2.29
CA MET A 334 -27.11 -14.83 2.64
C MET A 334 -26.74 -13.97 1.44
N TYR A 335 -26.88 -14.44 0.20
CA TYR A 335 -26.61 -13.64 -1.01
C TYR A 335 -27.57 -12.45 -1.17
N ARG A 336 -28.73 -12.48 -0.53
CA ARG A 336 -29.67 -11.36 -0.49
C ARG A 336 -29.03 -10.05 0.00
N PHE A 337 -27.96 -10.13 0.79
CA PHE A 337 -27.24 -8.98 1.31
C PHE A 337 -26.20 -8.38 0.34
N GLU A 338 -25.94 -9.00 -0.82
CA GLU A 338 -24.96 -8.50 -1.80
C GLU A 338 -25.28 -7.08 -2.27
N ALA A 339 -26.55 -6.73 -2.41
CA ALA A 339 -26.97 -5.38 -2.79
C ALA A 339 -26.55 -4.28 -1.78
N THR A 340 -26.18 -4.68 -0.55
CA THR A 340 -25.68 -3.77 0.49
C THR A 340 -24.16 -3.58 0.42
N PHE A 341 -23.42 -4.50 -0.23
CA PHE A 341 -21.97 -4.51 -0.25
C PHE A 341 -21.39 -3.31 -0.98
N ASP A 342 -21.93 -2.93 -2.14
CA ASP A 342 -21.48 -1.75 -2.89
C ASP A 342 -21.58 -0.49 -2.03
N LYS A 343 -22.70 -0.34 -1.31
CA LYS A 343 -22.89 0.79 -0.39
C LYS A 343 -21.90 0.77 0.78
N ILE A 344 -21.53 -0.41 1.26
CA ILE A 344 -20.56 -0.58 2.35
C ILE A 344 -19.15 -0.30 1.81
N LEU A 345 -18.81 -0.78 0.62
CA LEU A 345 -17.53 -0.59 -0.04
C LEU A 345 -17.29 0.87 -0.44
N GLU A 346 -18.33 1.57 -0.93
CA GLU A 346 -18.27 2.98 -1.34
C GLU A 346 -18.26 3.97 -0.15
N ARG A 347 -19.06 3.72 0.91
CA ARG A 347 -19.20 4.62 2.07
C ARG A 347 -17.96 4.70 2.94
N ASN A 348 -17.07 3.73 2.83
CA ASN A 348 -15.91 3.66 3.71
C ASN A 348 -14.77 4.55 3.20
N ASN A 349 -14.79 5.83 3.58
CA ASN A 349 -13.60 6.68 3.70
C ASN A 349 -12.54 6.13 4.69
N LEU A 350 -12.68 4.92 5.19
CA LEU A 350 -11.67 4.21 5.95
C LEU A 350 -10.55 3.82 4.98
N ARG A 351 -9.51 4.62 4.93
CA ARG A 351 -8.26 4.27 4.25
C ARG A 351 -7.78 2.91 4.78
N GLY A 352 -7.80 1.90 3.92
CA GLY A 352 -7.28 0.58 4.25
C GLY A 352 -7.98 -0.55 3.46
N PRO A 353 -7.30 -1.68 3.28
CA PRO A 353 -7.70 -2.76 2.38
C PRO A 353 -8.74 -3.73 2.97
N PHE A 354 -9.27 -3.46 4.18
CA PHE A 354 -10.13 -4.40 4.90
C PHE A 354 -11.37 -4.82 4.14
N ASN A 355 -12.04 -3.88 3.48
CA ASN A 355 -13.26 -4.19 2.74
C ASN A 355 -12.98 -5.12 1.56
N LYS A 356 -11.89 -4.86 0.83
CA LYS A 356 -11.45 -5.75 -0.25
C LYS A 356 -11.06 -7.12 0.30
N LEU A 357 -10.40 -7.19 1.46
CA LEU A 357 -10.07 -8.45 2.12
C LEU A 357 -11.34 -9.26 2.41
N TYR A 358 -12.33 -8.67 3.10
CA TYR A 358 -13.57 -9.37 3.42
C TYR A 358 -14.39 -9.72 2.18
N TYR A 359 -14.36 -8.91 1.16
CA TYR A 359 -14.98 -9.23 -0.12
C TYR A 359 -14.32 -10.44 -0.80
N GLY A 360 -12.98 -10.51 -0.82
CA GLY A 360 -12.25 -11.68 -1.30
C GLY A 360 -12.56 -12.95 -0.51
N LEU A 361 -12.71 -12.84 0.82
CA LEU A 361 -13.14 -13.95 1.68
C LEU A 361 -14.58 -14.38 1.36
N TYR A 362 -15.49 -13.43 1.19
CA TYR A 362 -16.87 -13.70 0.78
C TYR A 362 -16.94 -14.47 -0.53
N LEU A 363 -16.22 -14.02 -1.58
CA LEU A 363 -16.17 -14.72 -2.87
C LEU A 363 -15.67 -16.17 -2.72
N ARG A 364 -14.67 -16.40 -1.87
CA ARG A 364 -14.15 -17.74 -1.58
C ARG A 364 -15.21 -18.62 -0.93
N ILE A 365 -15.94 -18.13 0.06
CA ILE A 365 -16.98 -18.87 0.76
C ILE A 365 -18.17 -19.12 -0.17
N LYS A 366 -18.61 -18.12 -0.93
CA LYS A 366 -19.64 -18.24 -1.94
C LYS A 366 -19.29 -19.31 -2.98
N GLY A 367 -18.04 -19.29 -3.49
CA GLY A 367 -17.54 -20.32 -4.40
C GLY A 367 -17.62 -21.73 -3.79
N ARG A 368 -17.35 -21.87 -2.49
CA ARG A 368 -17.54 -23.15 -1.79
C ARG A 368 -19.01 -23.58 -1.68
N VAL A 369 -19.93 -22.64 -1.42
CA VAL A 369 -21.38 -22.91 -1.38
C VAL A 369 -21.87 -23.36 -2.75
N GLU A 370 -21.52 -22.66 -3.82
CA GLU A 370 -21.91 -23.02 -5.20
C GLU A 370 -21.38 -24.41 -5.60
N PHE A 371 -20.14 -24.75 -5.20
CA PHE A 371 -19.62 -26.10 -5.42
C PHE A 371 -20.46 -27.18 -4.70
N LEU A 372 -20.84 -26.95 -3.44
CA LEU A 372 -21.66 -27.88 -2.66
C LEU A 372 -23.09 -28.03 -3.23
N LEU A 373 -23.57 -27.01 -3.95
CA LEU A 373 -24.86 -27.04 -4.65
C LEU A 373 -24.78 -27.65 -6.08
N GLY A 374 -23.55 -28.00 -6.55
CA GLY A 374 -23.33 -28.56 -7.87
C GLY A 374 -23.07 -27.52 -8.97
N GLU A 375 -23.09 -26.24 -8.66
CA GLU A 375 -22.88 -25.14 -9.60
C GLU A 375 -21.36 -24.88 -9.85
N VAL A 376 -20.71 -25.91 -10.44
CA VAL A 376 -19.24 -25.98 -10.56
C VAL A 376 -18.66 -24.80 -11.35
N LYS A 377 -19.29 -24.37 -12.45
CA LYS A 377 -18.76 -23.26 -13.27
C LYS A 377 -18.75 -21.94 -12.50
N GLU A 378 -19.82 -21.66 -11.79
CA GLU A 378 -19.92 -20.45 -10.97
C GLU A 378 -18.93 -20.50 -9.81
N SER A 379 -18.77 -21.66 -9.17
CA SER A 379 -17.76 -21.89 -8.15
C SER A 379 -16.35 -21.53 -8.62
N VAL A 380 -15.93 -22.04 -9.79
CA VAL A 380 -14.61 -21.76 -10.37
C VAL A 380 -14.42 -20.27 -10.62
N LYS A 381 -15.39 -19.60 -11.20
CA LYS A 381 -15.37 -18.17 -11.47
C LYS A 381 -15.15 -17.37 -10.18
N LEU A 382 -15.94 -17.64 -9.15
CA LEU A 382 -15.87 -16.96 -7.85
C LEU A 382 -14.52 -17.18 -7.14
N LEU A 383 -13.95 -18.38 -7.23
CA LEU A 383 -12.64 -18.67 -6.66
C LEU A 383 -11.51 -17.93 -7.40
N LEU A 384 -11.58 -17.82 -8.74
CA LEU A 384 -10.64 -17.03 -9.51
C LEU A 384 -10.73 -15.52 -9.17
N GLU A 385 -11.93 -14.98 -9.02
CA GLU A 385 -12.15 -13.60 -8.60
C GLU A 385 -11.61 -13.36 -7.17
N SER A 386 -11.81 -14.30 -6.25
CA SER A 386 -11.22 -14.29 -4.91
C SER A 386 -9.68 -14.26 -4.98
N MET A 387 -9.08 -15.13 -5.80
CA MET A 387 -7.63 -15.18 -6.01
C MET A 387 -7.10 -13.87 -6.60
N GLN A 388 -7.79 -13.29 -7.57
CA GLN A 388 -7.44 -11.99 -8.14
C GLN A 388 -7.44 -10.90 -7.07
N THR A 389 -8.49 -10.84 -6.25
CA THR A 389 -8.61 -9.87 -5.15
C THR A 389 -7.43 -9.96 -4.18
N PHE A 390 -7.04 -11.18 -3.79
CA PHE A 390 -5.90 -11.38 -2.89
C PHE A 390 -4.54 -11.10 -3.55
N ALA A 391 -4.39 -11.39 -4.85
CA ALA A 391 -3.19 -11.04 -5.60
C ALA A 391 -3.01 -9.50 -5.70
N GLU A 392 -4.10 -8.77 -5.93
CA GLU A 392 -4.10 -7.29 -5.91
C GLU A 392 -3.72 -6.71 -4.55
N LEU A 393 -4.06 -7.40 -3.46
CA LEU A 393 -3.72 -6.99 -2.09
C LEU A 393 -2.33 -7.49 -1.63
N GLY A 394 -1.63 -8.31 -2.41
CA GLY A 394 -0.38 -8.95 -2.01
C GLY A 394 -0.56 -10.01 -0.90
N LEU A 395 -1.77 -10.57 -0.72
CA LEU A 395 -2.10 -11.53 0.34
C LEU A 395 -1.91 -12.98 -0.14
N ARG A 396 -0.64 -13.39 -0.29
CA ARG A 396 -0.26 -14.70 -0.82
C ARG A 396 -0.92 -15.86 -0.08
N GLN A 397 -1.01 -15.82 1.24
CA GLN A 397 -1.58 -16.92 2.01
C GLN A 397 -3.08 -17.10 1.70
N GLU A 398 -3.84 -16.01 1.63
CA GLU A 398 -5.27 -16.05 1.27
C GLU A 398 -5.45 -16.50 -0.18
N PHE A 399 -4.58 -16.05 -1.08
CA PHE A 399 -4.55 -16.53 -2.46
C PHE A 399 -4.37 -18.04 -2.52
N LEU A 400 -3.38 -18.59 -1.81
CA LEU A 400 -3.11 -20.03 -1.76
C LEU A 400 -4.27 -20.83 -1.15
N GLU A 401 -4.97 -20.29 -0.16
CA GLU A 401 -6.16 -20.95 0.41
C GLU A 401 -7.31 -21.05 -0.62
N SER A 402 -7.55 -20.01 -1.42
CA SER A 402 -8.54 -20.06 -2.51
C SER A 402 -8.12 -21.06 -3.59
N MET A 403 -6.84 -21.08 -3.93
CA MET A 403 -6.27 -22.04 -4.89
C MET A 403 -6.39 -23.50 -4.40
N LYS A 404 -6.10 -23.77 -3.12
CA LYS A 404 -6.26 -25.11 -2.51
C LYS A 404 -7.71 -25.61 -2.61
N LEU A 405 -8.70 -24.75 -2.38
CA LEU A 405 -10.10 -25.11 -2.54
C LEU A 405 -10.40 -25.52 -3.98
N LEU A 406 -9.95 -24.76 -4.96
CA LEU A 406 -10.15 -25.03 -6.37
C LEU A 406 -9.53 -26.39 -6.77
N TYR A 407 -8.30 -26.68 -6.34
CA TYR A 407 -7.66 -27.99 -6.57
C TYR A 407 -8.36 -29.11 -5.82
N GLY A 408 -8.81 -28.90 -4.58
CA GLY A 408 -9.57 -29.86 -3.80
C GLY A 408 -10.89 -30.24 -4.48
N PHE A 409 -11.59 -29.26 -5.07
CA PHE A 409 -12.82 -29.50 -5.82
C PHE A 409 -12.55 -30.32 -7.10
N ASN A 410 -11.48 -30.04 -7.83
CA ASN A 410 -11.07 -30.84 -8.97
C ASN A 410 -10.80 -32.30 -8.59
N THR A 411 -10.11 -32.55 -7.49
CA THR A 411 -9.84 -33.90 -6.98
C THR A 411 -11.12 -34.60 -6.55
N SER A 412 -12.04 -33.94 -5.88
CA SER A 412 -13.34 -34.50 -5.47
C SER A 412 -14.21 -34.90 -6.66
N GLN A 413 -14.15 -34.12 -7.74
CA GLN A 413 -14.86 -34.45 -9.00
C GLN A 413 -14.26 -35.67 -9.70
N MET A 414 -12.93 -35.83 -9.70
CA MET A 414 -12.23 -36.98 -10.27
C MET A 414 -12.51 -38.29 -9.52
N ILE A 415 -12.83 -38.22 -8.21
CA ILE A 415 -13.13 -39.42 -7.36
C ILE A 415 -14.57 -39.88 -7.50
N GLY A 416 -15.39 -39.27 -8.39
CA GLY A 416 -16.71 -39.79 -8.73
C GLY A 416 -17.86 -39.39 -7.81
N LEU A 417 -17.70 -38.36 -7.01
CA LEU A 417 -18.77 -37.79 -6.18
C LEU A 417 -19.78 -36.93 -6.97
N GLN A 418 -19.51 -36.65 -8.25
CA GLN A 418 -20.42 -36.04 -9.23
C GLN A 418 -20.15 -36.62 -10.63
N ALA A 419 -21.12 -36.52 -11.55
CA ALA A 419 -21.10 -37.13 -12.88
C ALA A 419 -19.76 -36.96 -13.63
N PRO A 420 -19.35 -37.95 -14.48
CA PRO A 420 -18.10 -37.89 -15.25
C PRO A 420 -18.15 -36.71 -16.23
N GLY A 421 -17.57 -35.60 -15.89
CA GLY A 421 -17.51 -34.34 -16.64
C GLY A 421 -16.08 -33.88 -16.86
N LYS A 422 -15.90 -32.95 -17.78
CA LYS A 422 -14.62 -32.32 -18.09
C LYS A 422 -13.93 -31.82 -16.81
N SER A 423 -12.60 -31.96 -16.75
CA SER A 423 -11.79 -31.40 -15.66
C SER A 423 -12.18 -29.94 -15.38
N ILE A 424 -12.37 -29.59 -14.10
CA ILE A 424 -12.55 -28.21 -13.65
C ILE A 424 -11.33 -27.34 -14.05
N MET A 425 -10.16 -27.97 -14.10
CA MET A 425 -8.87 -27.37 -14.44
C MET A 425 -8.61 -27.45 -15.96
N ASP A 426 -9.47 -26.81 -16.75
CA ASP A 426 -9.19 -26.66 -18.18
C ASP A 426 -8.01 -25.70 -18.43
N THR A 427 -7.55 -25.64 -19.68
CA THR A 427 -6.40 -24.82 -20.07
C THR A 427 -6.59 -23.34 -19.73
N ASN A 428 -7.80 -22.80 -19.83
CA ASN A 428 -8.09 -21.39 -19.52
C ASN A 428 -7.98 -21.11 -18.03
N VAL A 429 -8.49 -22.01 -17.18
CA VAL A 429 -8.36 -21.91 -15.72
C VAL A 429 -6.90 -21.99 -15.29
N GLN A 430 -6.13 -22.93 -15.86
CA GLN A 430 -4.71 -23.08 -15.59
C GLN A 430 -3.90 -21.83 -16.01
N LEU A 431 -4.19 -21.29 -17.19
CA LEU A 431 -3.56 -20.07 -17.69
C LEU A 431 -3.86 -18.90 -16.75
N ARG A 432 -5.12 -18.73 -16.35
CA ARG A 432 -5.51 -17.66 -15.43
C ARG A 432 -4.84 -17.77 -14.07
N ILE A 433 -4.72 -18.97 -13.52
CA ILE A 433 -3.97 -19.19 -12.26
C ILE A 433 -2.50 -18.81 -12.44
N SER A 434 -1.88 -19.18 -13.56
CA SER A 434 -0.49 -18.84 -13.85
C SER A 434 -0.27 -17.32 -13.94
N GLU A 435 -1.16 -16.60 -14.61
CA GLU A 435 -1.12 -15.12 -14.65
C GLU A 435 -1.21 -14.51 -13.26
N LEU A 436 -2.15 -14.98 -12.43
CA LEU A 436 -2.33 -14.46 -11.07
C LEU A 436 -1.16 -14.82 -10.14
N LEU A 437 -0.55 -16.01 -10.31
CA LEU A 437 0.67 -16.39 -9.61
C LEU A 437 1.83 -15.43 -9.98
N HIS A 438 1.96 -15.09 -11.25
CA HIS A 438 2.97 -14.12 -11.69
C HIS A 438 2.76 -12.73 -11.05
N VAL A 439 1.51 -12.27 -10.95
CA VAL A 439 1.19 -10.99 -10.29
C VAL A 439 1.63 -11.00 -8.82
N ILE A 440 1.33 -12.07 -8.07
CA ILE A 440 1.66 -12.11 -6.65
C ILE A 440 3.16 -12.31 -6.41
N THR A 441 3.86 -13.06 -7.27
CA THR A 441 5.31 -13.25 -7.20
C THR A 441 6.07 -11.97 -7.52
N ASN A 442 5.68 -11.25 -8.57
CA ASN A 442 6.31 -9.97 -8.94
C ASN A 442 6.15 -8.89 -7.84
N LYS A 443 5.09 -8.96 -7.05
CA LYS A 443 4.94 -8.08 -5.89
C LYS A 443 5.94 -8.40 -4.77
N GLU A 444 6.27 -9.68 -4.59
CA GLU A 444 7.29 -10.10 -3.61
C GLU A 444 8.70 -9.64 -4.04
N GLU A 445 9.07 -9.83 -5.31
CA GLU A 445 10.40 -9.44 -5.82
C GLU A 445 10.65 -7.93 -5.72
N LYS A 446 9.64 -7.12 -6.00
CA LYS A 446 9.73 -5.65 -5.85
C LYS A 446 9.90 -5.21 -4.38
N GLY A 447 9.46 -6.00 -3.43
CA GLY A 447 9.62 -5.73 -2.00
C GLY A 447 11.03 -6.03 -1.47
N TYR A 448 11.81 -6.87 -2.14
CA TYR A 448 13.19 -7.20 -1.74
C TYR A 448 14.25 -6.25 -2.33
N MET A 449 13.90 -5.44 -3.33
CA MET A 449 14.83 -4.55 -4.05
C MET A 449 14.68 -3.05 -3.68
N GLY A 450 13.88 -2.71 -2.67
CA GLY A 450 13.56 -1.32 -2.28
C GLY A 450 14.28 -0.83 -1.01
#